data_f86c11e4eda7417156e88052cd57cd74
#
_entry.id   f86c11e4eda7417156e88052cd57cd74
#
_cell.length_a   1.000
_cell.length_b   1.000
_cell.length_c   1.000
_cell.angle_alpha   90.00
_cell.angle_beta   90.00
_cell.angle_gamma   90.00
#
_symmetry.space_group_name_H-M   'P 1'
#
loop_
_entity.id
_entity.type
_entity.pdbx_description
1 polymer ?
#
loop_
_entity_poly.entity_id
_entity_poly.type
_entity_poly.pdbx_seq_one_letter_code
_entity_poly.pdbx_strand_id
1 'polypeptide(L)'
;MKRIGFIGLGTMGRPMAANLIQKGFMVTVYNRTAGKADELAQMGAEVGLTPAEVARSSDVLFTMLSNDAALLETFYSEQGILSGIHPALTIIDTSTVSPQTSQKLAEELAAHFVDFLDAPVTGTKPAAEAGTLTFMVGGSQEVFEEQQELFHVLGSKALYLGPSGSGSYAKLAHNTMVGINLAGLAEGLSIATKAGIHPSQFLEIVRSGGANSKQVELKSDKILDRDFSNQFSLKLMLKDLLLAQEITGKFQLPTPMLQSATNLFQIGISKGLGEEDLSAVIKVYEEWMGQEVVKPSAPVVMEPLKAASPLSGRERRKNTRVQLDINLKLSIYQWEQEGSFSGQNIDGTLFDLSESGLQITTNVLLAPDMFVVIHFPKEAGLPPITGRVIRIVTEGRSFRYGCMLSGLPPYVRIKLEQYIEDHIASAV
;
A
#
# COMPACT_ATOMS: atom_id res chain seq x y z
N MET A 1 13.28 -16.62 32.15
CA MET A 1 13.23 -16.43 30.69
C MET A 1 12.04 -17.23 30.18
N LYS A 2 11.15 -16.64 29.37
CA LYS A 2 9.96 -17.32 28.83
C LYS A 2 10.36 -18.46 27.90
N ARG A 3 9.70 -19.60 28.00
CA ARG A 3 9.81 -20.73 27.04
C ARG A 3 8.82 -20.49 25.92
N ILE A 4 9.29 -20.52 24.71
CA ILE A 4 8.48 -20.16 23.53
C ILE A 4 8.20 -21.40 22.69
N GLY A 5 6.94 -21.69 22.45
CA GLY A 5 6.52 -22.65 21.45
C GLY A 5 6.33 -21.96 20.08
N PHE A 6 6.67 -22.63 19.00
CA PHE A 6 6.39 -22.11 17.65
C PHE A 6 5.88 -23.23 16.73
N ILE A 7 4.64 -23.11 16.28
CA ILE A 7 3.99 -24.10 15.40
C ILE A 7 3.74 -23.47 14.04
N GLY A 8 4.26 -24.15 12.99
CA GLY A 8 4.14 -23.72 11.60
C GLY A 8 5.38 -23.02 11.09
N LEU A 9 6.29 -23.78 10.49
CA LEU A 9 7.60 -23.35 9.99
C LEU A 9 7.60 -23.14 8.47
N GLY A 10 6.58 -22.43 7.99
CA GLY A 10 6.49 -22.00 6.60
C GLY A 10 7.40 -20.81 6.29
N THR A 11 7.12 -20.13 5.17
CA THR A 11 7.89 -19.00 4.66
C THR A 11 8.06 -17.88 5.69
N MET A 12 7.06 -17.64 6.53
CA MET A 12 7.07 -16.59 7.55
C MET A 12 7.48 -17.13 8.93
N GLY A 13 6.94 -18.29 9.33
CA GLY A 13 7.15 -18.80 10.69
C GLY A 13 8.58 -19.23 10.97
N ARG A 14 9.27 -19.83 10.00
CA ARG A 14 10.68 -20.23 10.18
C ARG A 14 11.59 -19.04 10.55
N PRO A 15 11.64 -17.93 9.78
CA PRO A 15 12.46 -16.78 10.16
C PRO A 15 12.01 -16.12 11.47
N MET A 16 10.71 -16.12 11.81
CA MET A 16 10.24 -15.62 13.10
C MET A 16 10.78 -16.47 14.25
N ALA A 17 10.69 -17.80 14.17
CA ALA A 17 11.27 -18.70 15.17
C ALA A 17 12.79 -18.53 15.28
N ALA A 18 13.50 -18.36 14.16
CA ALA A 18 14.94 -18.11 14.15
C ALA A 18 15.32 -16.82 14.90
N ASN A 19 14.56 -15.75 14.73
CA ASN A 19 14.79 -14.50 15.46
C ASN A 19 14.65 -14.67 16.98
N LEU A 20 13.66 -15.44 17.44
CA LEU A 20 13.49 -15.76 18.87
C LEU A 20 14.69 -16.53 19.44
N ILE A 21 15.18 -17.53 18.70
CA ILE A 21 16.38 -18.31 19.09
C ILE A 21 17.60 -17.39 19.14
N GLN A 22 17.84 -16.57 18.13
CA GLN A 22 18.97 -15.64 18.06
C GLN A 22 18.96 -14.60 19.19
N LYS A 23 17.78 -14.26 19.71
CA LYS A 23 17.61 -13.39 20.88
C LYS A 23 17.79 -14.12 22.22
N GLY A 24 18.05 -15.43 22.17
CA GLY A 24 18.38 -16.24 23.34
C GLY A 24 17.18 -16.87 24.05
N PHE A 25 15.97 -16.82 23.48
CA PHE A 25 14.83 -17.54 24.04
C PHE A 25 15.00 -19.05 23.88
N MET A 26 14.49 -19.82 24.86
CA MET A 26 14.32 -21.26 24.71
C MET A 26 13.12 -21.52 23.81
N VAL A 27 13.35 -22.08 22.63
CA VAL A 27 12.30 -22.26 21.63
C VAL A 27 12.08 -23.73 21.33
N THR A 28 10.85 -24.21 21.48
CA THR A 28 10.40 -25.52 21.03
C THR A 28 9.57 -25.36 19.76
N VAL A 29 9.95 -26.02 18.67
CA VAL A 29 9.31 -25.85 17.36
C VAL A 29 8.58 -27.13 16.92
N TYR A 30 7.50 -26.95 16.16
CA TYR A 30 6.80 -28.04 15.50
C TYR A 30 6.34 -27.67 14.09
N ASN A 31 6.45 -28.59 13.17
CA ASN A 31 5.84 -28.49 11.87
C ASN A 31 5.36 -29.86 11.38
N ARG A 32 4.15 -29.90 10.79
CA ARG A 32 3.56 -31.14 10.26
C ARG A 32 4.45 -31.89 9.27
N THR A 33 5.16 -31.14 8.41
CA THR A 33 6.11 -31.70 7.45
C THR A 33 7.47 -31.88 8.11
N ALA A 34 7.94 -33.09 8.17
CA ALA A 34 9.28 -33.42 8.70
C ALA A 34 10.38 -32.66 7.93
N GLY A 35 11.51 -32.40 8.60
CA GLY A 35 12.68 -31.71 8.04
C GLY A 35 12.56 -30.18 8.00
N LYS A 36 11.38 -29.59 8.18
CA LYS A 36 11.22 -28.14 8.24
C LYS A 36 11.83 -27.49 9.50
N ALA A 37 12.04 -28.29 10.55
CA ALA A 37 12.63 -27.85 11.82
C ALA A 37 14.16 -27.99 11.87
N ASP A 38 14.79 -28.71 10.95
CA ASP A 38 16.20 -29.12 11.05
C ASP A 38 17.18 -27.94 11.19
N GLU A 39 16.98 -26.88 10.41
CA GLU A 39 17.81 -25.66 10.53
C GLU A 39 17.67 -24.99 11.91
N LEU A 40 16.45 -24.93 12.44
CA LEU A 40 16.17 -24.33 13.74
C LEU A 40 16.73 -25.20 14.90
N ALA A 41 16.69 -26.52 14.74
CA ALA A 41 17.33 -27.45 15.67
C ALA A 41 18.84 -27.25 15.71
N GLN A 42 19.49 -27.03 14.56
CA GLN A 42 20.92 -26.69 14.48
C GLN A 42 21.23 -25.31 15.15
N MET A 43 20.25 -24.41 15.19
CA MET A 43 20.35 -23.13 15.89
C MET A 43 20.07 -23.24 17.39
N GLY A 44 19.69 -24.41 17.90
CA GLY A 44 19.44 -24.66 19.33
C GLY A 44 17.96 -24.77 19.72
N ALA A 45 17.03 -24.84 18.77
CA ALA A 45 15.64 -25.13 19.08
C ALA A 45 15.45 -26.60 19.49
N GLU A 46 14.54 -26.85 20.43
CA GLU A 46 13.97 -28.16 20.65
C GLU A 46 12.92 -28.49 19.58
N VAL A 47 12.82 -29.75 19.17
CA VAL A 47 11.80 -30.19 18.20
C VAL A 47 10.76 -31.02 18.92
N GLY A 48 9.55 -30.47 19.03
CA GLY A 48 8.40 -31.20 19.58
C GLY A 48 7.86 -32.22 18.57
N LEU A 49 7.36 -33.33 19.08
CA LEU A 49 6.77 -34.41 18.27
C LEU A 49 5.31 -34.13 17.90
N THR A 50 4.61 -33.32 18.72
CA THR A 50 3.19 -32.99 18.55
C THR A 50 2.91 -31.55 18.93
N PRO A 51 1.83 -30.93 18.41
CA PRO A 51 1.36 -29.62 18.87
C PRO A 51 1.09 -29.58 20.38
N ALA A 52 0.55 -30.65 20.97
CA ALA A 52 0.28 -30.77 22.39
C ALA A 52 1.57 -30.71 23.24
N GLU A 53 2.64 -31.35 22.79
CA GLU A 53 3.94 -31.32 23.47
C GLU A 53 4.51 -29.90 23.48
N VAL A 54 4.47 -29.21 22.34
CA VAL A 54 4.93 -27.81 22.24
C VAL A 54 4.12 -26.91 23.17
N ALA A 55 2.78 -27.05 23.15
CA ALA A 55 1.92 -26.25 24.04
C ALA A 55 2.25 -26.48 25.53
N ARG A 56 2.42 -27.74 25.92
CA ARG A 56 2.70 -28.14 27.31
C ARG A 56 4.05 -27.60 27.84
N SER A 57 5.03 -27.47 26.94
CA SER A 57 6.39 -27.03 27.34
C SER A 57 6.58 -25.51 27.28
N SER A 58 5.58 -24.76 26.82
CA SER A 58 5.70 -23.33 26.51
C SER A 58 4.97 -22.45 27.49
N ASP A 59 5.52 -21.27 27.78
CA ASP A 59 4.83 -20.18 28.46
C ASP A 59 4.08 -19.29 27.46
N VAL A 60 4.63 -19.15 26.25
CA VAL A 60 3.99 -18.48 25.11
C VAL A 60 4.11 -19.34 23.87
N LEU A 61 2.98 -19.56 23.18
CA LEU A 61 2.90 -20.35 21.95
C LEU A 61 2.52 -19.49 20.77
N PHE A 62 3.40 -19.43 19.78
CA PHE A 62 3.07 -18.81 18.47
C PHE A 62 2.55 -19.87 17.50
N THR A 63 1.54 -19.48 16.72
CA THR A 63 1.08 -20.25 15.56
C THR A 63 1.19 -19.41 14.28
N MET A 64 1.63 -20.03 13.17
CA MET A 64 1.74 -19.39 11.84
C MET A 64 1.35 -20.40 10.77
N LEU A 65 0.06 -20.51 10.51
CA LEU A 65 -0.56 -21.54 9.68
C LEU A 65 -1.25 -20.93 8.44
N SER A 66 -1.57 -21.75 7.47
CA SER A 66 -1.96 -21.28 6.15
C SER A 66 -3.43 -20.84 6.03
N ASN A 67 -4.33 -21.41 6.84
CA ASN A 67 -5.76 -21.16 6.78
C ASN A 67 -6.49 -21.68 8.03
N ASP A 68 -7.79 -21.39 8.12
CA ASP A 68 -8.67 -21.79 9.24
C ASP A 68 -8.65 -23.31 9.47
N ALA A 69 -8.74 -24.11 8.40
CA ALA A 69 -8.75 -25.57 8.52
C ALA A 69 -7.47 -26.10 9.16
N ALA A 70 -6.31 -25.60 8.72
CA ALA A 70 -5.02 -26.00 9.30
C ALA A 70 -4.87 -25.56 10.75
N LEU A 71 -5.38 -24.36 11.11
CA LEU A 71 -5.38 -23.87 12.48
C LEU A 71 -6.27 -24.73 13.37
N LEU A 72 -7.52 -24.96 12.95
CA LEU A 72 -8.48 -25.78 13.70
C LEU A 72 -7.99 -27.25 13.84
N GLU A 73 -7.45 -27.86 12.78
CA GLU A 73 -6.83 -29.18 12.86
C GLU A 73 -5.71 -29.23 13.90
N THR A 74 -4.84 -28.20 13.92
CA THR A 74 -3.72 -28.11 14.86
C THR A 74 -4.20 -27.95 16.31
N PHE A 75 -5.34 -27.30 16.52
CA PHE A 75 -5.94 -27.16 17.85
C PHE A 75 -6.68 -28.41 18.31
N TYR A 76 -7.53 -29.01 17.46
CA TYR A 76 -8.53 -30.00 17.85
C TYR A 76 -8.12 -31.46 17.59
N SER A 77 -7.03 -31.73 16.88
CA SER A 77 -6.58 -33.12 16.69
C SER A 77 -6.27 -33.79 18.03
N GLU A 78 -6.25 -35.11 18.09
CA GLU A 78 -6.00 -35.89 19.30
C GLU A 78 -4.72 -35.44 20.05
N GLN A 79 -3.68 -35.12 19.30
CA GLN A 79 -2.41 -34.57 19.80
C GLN A 79 -2.28 -33.08 19.50
N GLY A 80 -3.40 -32.39 19.36
CA GLY A 80 -3.49 -30.98 19.08
C GLY A 80 -3.17 -30.10 20.30
N ILE A 81 -3.12 -28.79 20.06
CA ILE A 81 -2.78 -27.79 21.08
C ILE A 81 -3.65 -27.96 22.33
N LEU A 82 -4.97 -28.17 22.19
CA LEU A 82 -5.89 -28.30 23.32
C LEU A 82 -5.55 -29.43 24.29
N SER A 83 -4.91 -30.50 23.80
CA SER A 83 -4.44 -31.61 24.67
C SER A 83 -3.20 -31.27 25.48
N GLY A 84 -2.57 -30.11 25.23
CA GLY A 84 -1.36 -29.66 25.90
C GLY A 84 -1.47 -28.33 26.65
N ILE A 85 -2.64 -27.67 26.64
CA ILE A 85 -2.82 -26.37 27.31
C ILE A 85 -2.74 -26.45 28.83
N HIS A 86 -2.40 -25.33 29.44
CA HIS A 86 -2.38 -25.14 30.88
C HIS A 86 -2.66 -23.65 31.22
N PRO A 87 -3.12 -23.34 32.48
CA PRO A 87 -3.62 -21.99 32.79
C PRO A 87 -2.61 -20.83 32.69
N ALA A 88 -1.31 -21.12 32.59
CA ALA A 88 -0.28 -20.07 32.43
C ALA A 88 0.18 -19.89 30.97
N LEU A 89 -0.47 -20.55 30.01
CA LEU A 89 -0.11 -20.45 28.60
C LEU A 89 -0.77 -19.23 27.96
N THR A 90 0.01 -18.46 27.22
CA THR A 90 -0.49 -17.45 26.28
C THR A 90 -0.32 -17.95 24.84
N ILE A 91 -1.37 -17.93 24.05
CA ILE A 91 -1.31 -18.31 22.62
C ILE A 91 -1.40 -17.04 21.77
N ILE A 92 -0.46 -16.88 20.83
CA ILE A 92 -0.41 -15.76 19.88
C ILE A 92 -0.52 -16.36 18.47
N ASP A 93 -1.71 -16.27 17.89
CA ASP A 93 -1.91 -16.70 16.50
C ASP A 93 -1.55 -15.59 15.52
N THR A 94 -0.50 -15.83 14.74
CA THR A 94 -0.03 -14.91 13.69
C THR A 94 -0.51 -15.27 12.29
N SER A 95 -1.40 -16.25 12.18
CA SER A 95 -2.00 -16.72 10.94
C SER A 95 -2.99 -15.69 10.37
N THR A 96 -3.24 -15.75 9.07
CA THR A 96 -4.35 -15.03 8.47
C THR A 96 -5.54 -15.97 8.30
N VAL A 97 -6.50 -15.83 9.21
CA VAL A 97 -7.70 -16.64 9.32
C VAL A 97 -8.95 -15.76 9.46
N SER A 98 -10.13 -16.38 9.46
CA SER A 98 -11.38 -15.64 9.69
C SER A 98 -11.42 -15.08 11.11
N PRO A 99 -11.97 -13.87 11.32
CA PRO A 99 -12.17 -13.33 12.66
C PRO A 99 -13.03 -14.21 13.55
N GLN A 100 -13.96 -14.97 12.95
CA GLN A 100 -14.82 -15.91 13.66
C GLN A 100 -14.02 -17.07 14.25
N THR A 101 -13.03 -17.58 13.52
CA THR A 101 -12.13 -18.61 14.03
C THR A 101 -11.31 -18.08 15.21
N SER A 102 -10.76 -16.87 15.11
CA SER A 102 -10.02 -16.24 16.22
C SER A 102 -10.91 -16.02 17.44
N GLN A 103 -12.13 -15.51 17.26
CA GLN A 103 -13.08 -15.28 18.35
C GLN A 103 -13.50 -16.59 19.04
N LYS A 104 -13.81 -17.64 18.24
CA LYS A 104 -14.16 -18.95 18.77
C LYS A 104 -13.04 -19.56 19.60
N LEU A 105 -11.79 -19.50 19.10
CA LEU A 105 -10.64 -20.03 19.83
C LEU A 105 -10.40 -19.23 21.12
N ALA A 106 -10.49 -17.90 21.08
CA ALA A 106 -10.36 -17.05 22.25
C ALA A 106 -11.39 -17.37 23.33
N GLU A 107 -12.66 -17.55 22.96
CA GLU A 107 -13.75 -17.90 23.88
C GLU A 107 -13.51 -19.27 24.52
N GLU A 108 -13.13 -20.28 23.72
CA GLU A 108 -12.88 -21.63 24.20
C GLU A 108 -11.67 -21.69 25.14
N LEU A 109 -10.57 -21.02 24.78
CA LEU A 109 -9.35 -21.00 25.58
C LEU A 109 -9.54 -20.25 26.89
N ALA A 110 -10.34 -19.18 26.90
CA ALA A 110 -10.68 -18.45 28.12
C ALA A 110 -11.39 -19.35 29.16
N ALA A 111 -12.22 -20.32 28.72
CA ALA A 111 -12.83 -21.31 29.62
C ALA A 111 -11.80 -22.22 30.31
N HIS A 112 -10.57 -22.29 29.78
CA HIS A 112 -9.44 -23.03 30.33
C HIS A 112 -8.39 -22.13 30.98
N PHE A 113 -8.69 -20.83 31.17
CA PHE A 113 -7.76 -19.83 31.73
C PHE A 113 -6.47 -19.69 30.90
N VAL A 114 -6.60 -19.83 29.56
CA VAL A 114 -5.53 -19.63 28.59
C VAL A 114 -5.78 -18.35 27.82
N ASP A 115 -4.78 -17.48 27.78
CA ASP A 115 -4.86 -16.22 27.03
C ASP A 115 -4.65 -16.45 25.53
N PHE A 116 -5.41 -15.69 24.74
CA PHE A 116 -5.29 -15.76 23.29
C PHE A 116 -5.24 -14.36 22.66
N LEU A 117 -4.27 -14.16 21.75
CA LEU A 117 -4.17 -12.98 20.92
C LEU A 117 -4.20 -13.40 19.43
N ASP A 118 -5.08 -12.80 18.64
CA ASP A 118 -4.99 -12.85 17.20
C ASP A 118 -4.08 -11.70 16.73
N ALA A 119 -2.92 -12.05 16.19
CA ALA A 119 -1.85 -11.11 15.87
C ALA A 119 -1.27 -11.30 14.46
N PRO A 120 -2.11 -11.33 13.41
CA PRO A 120 -1.60 -11.46 12.06
C PRO A 120 -0.66 -10.33 11.70
N VAL A 121 0.23 -10.62 10.73
CA VAL A 121 1.35 -9.74 10.38
C VAL A 121 1.22 -9.15 8.99
N THR A 122 1.79 -7.98 8.79
CA THR A 122 2.14 -7.46 7.46
C THR A 122 3.65 -7.29 7.35
N GLY A 123 4.16 -7.61 6.17
CA GLY A 123 5.56 -7.71 5.81
C GLY A 123 5.78 -8.93 4.91
N THR A 124 6.88 -8.93 4.21
CA THR A 124 7.30 -10.06 3.35
C THR A 124 8.31 -10.95 4.08
N LYS A 125 8.75 -12.04 3.43
CA LYS A 125 9.79 -12.91 3.97
C LYS A 125 11.05 -12.13 4.44
N PRO A 126 11.61 -11.18 3.65
CA PRO A 126 12.71 -10.35 4.15
C PRO A 126 12.41 -9.56 5.42
N ALA A 127 11.18 -9.07 5.59
CA ALA A 127 10.79 -8.38 6.81
C ALA A 127 10.70 -9.35 8.02
N ALA A 128 10.27 -10.58 7.79
CA ALA A 128 10.27 -11.61 8.82
C ALA A 128 11.70 -12.00 9.23
N GLU A 129 12.61 -12.14 8.27
CA GLU A 129 14.03 -12.41 8.50
C GLU A 129 14.72 -11.27 9.27
N ALA A 130 14.38 -10.02 8.94
CA ALA A 130 14.94 -8.84 9.59
C ALA A 130 14.29 -8.49 10.94
N GLY A 131 13.25 -9.19 11.39
CA GLY A 131 12.50 -8.85 12.60
C GLY A 131 11.79 -7.48 12.50
N THR A 132 11.29 -7.11 11.33
CA THR A 132 10.67 -5.80 11.05
C THR A 132 9.20 -5.89 10.66
N LEU A 133 8.52 -6.97 11.06
CA LEU A 133 7.09 -7.14 10.81
C LEU A 133 6.26 -6.07 11.53
N THR A 134 5.07 -5.84 11.04
CA THR A 134 4.03 -5.10 11.77
C THR A 134 2.92 -6.05 12.18
N PHE A 135 2.62 -6.12 13.47
CA PHE A 135 1.57 -6.94 14.04
C PHE A 135 0.28 -6.14 14.20
N MET A 136 -0.83 -6.76 13.88
CA MET A 136 -2.18 -6.25 14.09
C MET A 136 -2.82 -7.10 15.18
N VAL A 137 -2.93 -6.58 16.43
CA VAL A 137 -3.22 -7.42 17.60
C VAL A 137 -4.63 -7.17 18.12
N GLY A 138 -5.41 -8.25 18.21
CA GLY A 138 -6.69 -8.33 18.88
C GLY A 138 -6.60 -9.25 20.11
N GLY A 139 -7.41 -8.97 21.14
CA GLY A 139 -7.47 -9.75 22.37
C GLY A 139 -7.49 -8.88 23.62
N SER A 140 -6.97 -9.38 24.76
CA SER A 140 -6.80 -8.58 25.98
C SER A 140 -5.66 -7.57 25.80
N GLN A 141 -5.91 -6.30 26.15
CA GLN A 141 -4.87 -5.27 26.13
C GLN A 141 -3.77 -5.56 27.15
N GLU A 142 -4.12 -6.05 28.33
CA GLU A 142 -3.16 -6.42 29.37
C GLU A 142 -2.20 -7.51 28.87
N VAL A 143 -2.73 -8.58 28.29
CA VAL A 143 -1.93 -9.65 27.70
C VAL A 143 -1.05 -9.13 26.55
N PHE A 144 -1.57 -8.24 25.70
CA PHE A 144 -0.77 -7.59 24.66
C PHE A 144 0.42 -6.81 25.24
N GLU A 145 0.20 -6.04 26.31
CA GLU A 145 1.24 -5.26 26.97
C GLU A 145 2.32 -6.17 27.61
N GLU A 146 1.94 -7.31 28.18
CA GLU A 146 2.87 -8.31 28.72
C GLU A 146 3.75 -9.01 27.68
N GLN A 147 3.30 -9.06 26.42
CA GLN A 147 4.03 -9.73 25.34
C GLN A 147 4.82 -8.75 24.44
N GLN A 148 4.92 -7.47 24.79
CA GLN A 148 5.63 -6.44 24.02
C GLN A 148 7.09 -6.82 23.68
N GLU A 149 7.81 -7.47 24.60
CA GLU A 149 9.17 -7.94 24.37
C GLU A 149 9.24 -8.87 23.13
N LEU A 150 8.31 -9.83 23.03
CA LEU A 150 8.27 -10.78 21.92
C LEU A 150 7.89 -10.10 20.61
N PHE A 151 6.93 -9.17 20.64
CA PHE A 151 6.59 -8.39 19.46
C PHE A 151 7.76 -7.53 18.96
N HIS A 152 8.56 -6.95 19.86
CA HIS A 152 9.75 -6.18 19.49
C HIS A 152 10.90 -7.03 18.89
N VAL A 153 10.99 -8.29 19.26
CA VAL A 153 11.94 -9.23 18.65
C VAL A 153 11.55 -9.57 17.20
N LEU A 154 10.26 -9.69 16.94
CA LEU A 154 9.73 -10.19 15.69
C LEU A 154 9.31 -9.06 14.71
N GLY A 155 9.16 -7.84 15.22
CA GLY A 155 8.62 -6.74 14.43
C GLY A 155 9.12 -5.36 14.87
N SER A 156 9.00 -4.42 13.96
CA SER A 156 9.25 -3.00 14.24
C SER A 156 8.04 -2.29 14.87
N LYS A 157 6.86 -2.91 14.80
CA LYS A 157 5.61 -2.32 15.28
C LYS A 157 4.59 -3.40 15.65
N ALA A 158 3.92 -3.21 16.79
CA ALA A 158 2.73 -3.98 17.16
C ALA A 158 1.62 -3.00 17.56
N LEU A 159 0.45 -3.14 16.98
CA LEU A 159 -0.69 -2.25 17.19
C LEU A 159 -1.83 -3.03 17.83
N TYR A 160 -2.23 -2.63 19.04
CA TYR A 160 -3.44 -3.12 19.66
C TYR A 160 -4.66 -2.49 18.99
N LEU A 161 -5.61 -3.31 18.57
CA LEU A 161 -6.74 -2.90 17.74
C LEU A 161 -8.10 -3.16 18.39
N GLY A 162 -8.12 -3.77 19.57
CA GLY A 162 -9.37 -4.05 20.29
C GLY A 162 -9.52 -5.53 20.68
N PRO A 163 -10.77 -5.99 20.92
CA PRO A 163 -11.04 -7.35 21.38
C PRO A 163 -10.65 -8.40 20.33
N SER A 164 -10.71 -9.68 20.73
CA SER A 164 -10.38 -10.83 19.86
C SER A 164 -11.10 -10.78 18.52
N GLY A 165 -10.36 -11.04 17.45
CA GLY A 165 -10.79 -10.91 16.05
C GLY A 165 -10.44 -9.57 15.42
N SER A 166 -10.10 -8.53 16.20
CA SER A 166 -9.77 -7.19 15.65
C SER A 166 -8.52 -7.22 14.78
N GLY A 167 -7.50 -8.00 15.14
CA GLY A 167 -6.31 -8.20 14.32
C GLY A 167 -6.65 -8.86 12.99
N SER A 168 -7.45 -9.93 13.03
CA SER A 168 -7.91 -10.64 11.84
C SER A 168 -8.77 -9.77 10.92
N TYR A 169 -9.70 -8.96 11.45
CA TYR A 169 -10.45 -7.97 10.66
C TYR A 169 -9.52 -6.96 9.99
N ALA A 170 -8.58 -6.40 10.72
CA ALA A 170 -7.63 -5.43 10.19
C ALA A 170 -6.75 -6.05 9.10
N LYS A 171 -6.30 -7.29 9.29
CA LYS A 171 -5.50 -8.01 8.30
C LYS A 171 -6.26 -8.24 7.00
N LEU A 172 -7.52 -8.65 7.06
CA LEU A 172 -8.33 -8.89 5.87
C LEU A 172 -8.68 -7.59 5.13
N ALA A 173 -8.96 -6.50 5.86
CA ALA A 173 -9.10 -5.18 5.27
C ALA A 173 -7.81 -4.70 4.59
N HIS A 174 -6.65 -4.89 5.25
CA HIS A 174 -5.34 -4.60 4.68
C HIS A 174 -5.09 -5.41 3.40
N ASN A 175 -5.33 -6.73 3.42
CA ASN A 175 -5.08 -7.59 2.27
C ASN A 175 -6.07 -7.35 1.12
N THR A 176 -7.27 -6.86 1.40
CA THR A 176 -8.18 -6.31 0.38
C THR A 176 -7.48 -5.19 -0.42
N MET A 177 -6.86 -4.23 0.27
CA MET A 177 -6.12 -3.15 -0.39
C MET A 177 -4.90 -3.68 -1.16
N VAL A 178 -4.19 -4.68 -0.61
CA VAL A 178 -3.04 -5.33 -1.30
C VAL A 178 -3.49 -5.93 -2.63
N GLY A 179 -4.58 -6.70 -2.64
CA GLY A 179 -5.12 -7.34 -3.85
C GLY A 179 -5.59 -6.33 -4.89
N ILE A 180 -6.34 -5.30 -4.46
CA ILE A 180 -6.83 -4.23 -5.34
C ILE A 180 -5.66 -3.42 -5.94
N ASN A 181 -4.68 -3.03 -5.14
CA ASN A 181 -3.52 -2.28 -5.61
C ASN A 181 -2.70 -3.06 -6.63
N LEU A 182 -2.56 -4.37 -6.43
CA LEU A 182 -1.85 -5.21 -7.39
C LEU A 182 -2.65 -5.44 -8.68
N ALA A 183 -3.97 -5.63 -8.58
CA ALA A 183 -4.84 -5.69 -9.75
C ALA A 183 -4.76 -4.40 -10.58
N GLY A 184 -4.81 -3.24 -9.91
CA GLY A 184 -4.65 -1.93 -10.55
C GLY A 184 -3.27 -1.74 -11.20
N LEU A 185 -2.20 -2.22 -10.56
CA LEU A 185 -0.85 -2.21 -11.15
C LEU A 185 -0.79 -3.06 -12.42
N ALA A 186 -1.34 -4.28 -12.37
CA ALA A 186 -1.35 -5.20 -13.52
C ALA A 186 -2.15 -4.62 -14.69
N GLU A 187 -3.32 -4.05 -14.42
CA GLU A 187 -4.17 -3.42 -15.42
C GLU A 187 -3.51 -2.18 -16.04
N GLY A 188 -2.95 -1.29 -15.21
CA GLY A 188 -2.25 -0.09 -15.66
C GLY A 188 -1.02 -0.40 -16.51
N LEU A 189 -0.19 -1.37 -16.11
CA LEU A 189 0.94 -1.85 -16.90
C LEU A 189 0.49 -2.41 -18.25
N SER A 190 -0.61 -3.17 -18.28
CA SER A 190 -1.15 -3.75 -19.50
C SER A 190 -1.65 -2.69 -20.47
N ILE A 191 -2.38 -1.69 -19.98
CA ILE A 191 -2.84 -0.55 -20.77
C ILE A 191 -1.63 0.20 -21.38
N ALA A 192 -0.64 0.53 -20.57
CA ALA A 192 0.55 1.25 -21.02
C ALA A 192 1.34 0.46 -22.08
N THR A 193 1.55 -0.84 -21.82
CA THR A 193 2.26 -1.74 -22.74
C THR A 193 1.52 -1.86 -24.07
N LYS A 194 0.19 -2.01 -24.04
CA LYS A 194 -0.64 -2.11 -25.27
C LYS A 194 -0.68 -0.81 -26.07
N ALA A 195 -0.55 0.33 -25.38
CA ALA A 195 -0.41 1.65 -26.00
C ALA A 195 1.02 1.92 -26.54
N GLY A 196 1.95 0.96 -26.42
CA GLY A 196 3.32 1.12 -26.88
C GLY A 196 4.23 1.93 -25.92
N ILE A 197 3.74 2.21 -24.70
CA ILE A 197 4.53 2.88 -23.66
C ILE A 197 5.40 1.82 -22.98
N HIS A 198 6.68 2.14 -22.85
CA HIS A 198 7.62 1.22 -22.22
C HIS A 198 7.27 0.98 -20.73
N PRO A 199 7.13 -0.27 -20.24
CA PRO A 199 6.71 -0.55 -18.88
C PRO A 199 7.58 0.13 -17.80
N SER A 200 8.92 0.18 -17.99
CA SER A 200 9.80 0.87 -17.02
C SER A 200 9.54 2.38 -16.96
N GLN A 201 9.31 3.04 -18.09
CA GLN A 201 8.98 4.47 -18.13
C GLN A 201 7.61 4.75 -17.51
N PHE A 202 6.64 3.88 -17.74
CA PHE A 202 5.33 3.98 -17.09
C PHE A 202 5.47 3.86 -15.56
N LEU A 203 6.28 2.92 -15.09
CA LEU A 203 6.51 2.74 -13.65
C LEU A 203 7.20 3.95 -12.99
N GLU A 204 8.08 4.67 -13.70
CA GLU A 204 8.63 5.94 -13.20
C GLU A 204 7.53 6.98 -12.95
N ILE A 205 6.57 7.09 -13.89
CA ILE A 205 5.40 7.97 -13.73
C ILE A 205 4.57 7.53 -12.52
N VAL A 206 4.28 6.23 -12.41
CA VAL A 206 3.49 5.68 -11.30
C VAL A 206 4.17 5.97 -9.95
N ARG A 207 5.48 5.69 -9.84
CA ARG A 207 6.26 5.91 -8.61
C ARG A 207 6.35 7.38 -8.20
N SER A 208 6.31 8.31 -9.17
CA SER A 208 6.38 9.76 -8.92
C SER A 208 5.02 10.41 -8.61
N GLY A 209 3.92 9.68 -8.79
CA GLY A 209 2.57 10.21 -8.71
C GLY A 209 1.67 9.55 -7.67
N GLY A 210 0.42 9.98 -7.63
CA GLY A 210 -0.61 9.47 -6.70
C GLY A 210 -1.06 8.02 -6.96
N ALA A 211 -0.59 7.39 -8.05
CA ALA A 211 -0.86 5.99 -8.35
C ALA A 211 0.12 5.03 -7.65
N ASN A 212 1.15 5.55 -6.96
CA ASN A 212 2.10 4.73 -6.24
C ASN A 212 1.44 3.97 -5.08
N SER A 213 1.95 2.79 -4.81
CA SER A 213 1.57 1.97 -3.67
C SER A 213 2.73 1.06 -3.27
N LYS A 214 2.67 0.47 -2.07
CA LYS A 214 3.68 -0.51 -1.64
C LYS A 214 3.73 -1.72 -2.58
N GLN A 215 2.64 -2.07 -3.26
CA GLN A 215 2.64 -3.14 -4.25
C GLN A 215 3.41 -2.75 -5.52
N VAL A 216 3.33 -1.51 -5.95
CA VAL A 216 4.17 -0.96 -7.05
C VAL A 216 5.65 -1.12 -6.68
N GLU A 217 6.04 -0.69 -5.48
CA GLU A 217 7.44 -0.75 -5.03
C GLU A 217 7.98 -2.19 -4.94
N LEU A 218 7.16 -3.12 -4.41
CA LEU A 218 7.61 -4.49 -4.13
C LEU A 218 7.48 -5.42 -5.33
N LYS A 219 6.56 -5.16 -6.27
CA LYS A 219 6.19 -6.13 -7.31
C LYS A 219 6.53 -5.70 -8.73
N SER A 220 6.78 -4.42 -8.98
CA SER A 220 7.11 -3.94 -10.33
C SER A 220 8.34 -4.63 -10.92
N ASP A 221 9.44 -4.65 -10.17
CA ASP A 221 10.68 -5.24 -10.66
C ASP A 221 10.54 -6.76 -10.84
N LYS A 222 9.83 -7.45 -9.94
CA LYS A 222 9.53 -8.89 -10.11
C LYS A 222 8.76 -9.16 -11.40
N ILE A 223 7.75 -8.34 -11.72
CA ILE A 223 6.99 -8.46 -12.98
C ILE A 223 7.92 -8.25 -14.18
N LEU A 224 8.69 -7.18 -14.19
CA LEU A 224 9.58 -6.83 -15.30
C LEU A 224 10.73 -7.82 -15.49
N ASP A 225 11.25 -8.41 -14.40
CA ASP A 225 12.31 -9.41 -14.42
C ASP A 225 11.80 -10.84 -14.63
N ARG A 226 10.47 -11.00 -14.72
CA ARG A 226 9.81 -12.33 -14.82
C ARG A 226 10.12 -13.24 -13.63
N ASP A 227 10.45 -12.66 -12.46
CA ASP A 227 10.67 -13.40 -11.23
C ASP A 227 9.36 -13.56 -10.44
N PHE A 228 8.68 -14.66 -10.66
CA PHE A 228 7.46 -15.03 -9.94
C PHE A 228 7.74 -16.02 -8.79
N SER A 229 8.97 -16.07 -8.30
CA SER A 229 9.34 -16.84 -7.11
C SER A 229 8.51 -16.43 -5.91
N ASN A 230 7.96 -17.40 -5.20
CA ASN A 230 6.94 -17.19 -4.18
C ASN A 230 7.47 -16.48 -2.93
N GLN A 231 7.03 -15.25 -2.70
CA GLN A 231 7.15 -14.56 -1.43
C GLN A 231 5.82 -14.51 -0.68
N PHE A 232 4.72 -14.44 -1.43
CA PHE A 232 3.34 -14.57 -0.98
C PHE A 232 2.52 -15.08 -2.16
N SER A 233 2.02 -16.31 -2.08
CA SER A 233 1.41 -16.98 -3.24
C SER A 233 0.07 -16.36 -3.65
N LEU A 234 -0.22 -16.43 -4.95
CA LEU A 234 -1.50 -16.02 -5.52
C LEU A 234 -2.67 -16.75 -4.85
N LYS A 235 -2.50 -18.03 -4.53
CA LYS A 235 -3.49 -18.85 -3.82
C LYS A 235 -3.79 -18.32 -2.41
N LEU A 236 -2.77 -17.91 -1.64
CA LEU A 236 -2.97 -17.36 -0.31
C LEU A 236 -3.63 -15.98 -0.37
N MET A 237 -3.28 -15.15 -1.37
CA MET A 237 -3.97 -13.88 -1.57
C MET A 237 -5.44 -14.10 -1.91
N LEU A 238 -5.77 -15.03 -2.81
CA LEU A 238 -7.16 -15.35 -3.13
C LEU A 238 -7.93 -15.81 -1.88
N LYS A 239 -7.33 -16.67 -1.04
CA LYS A 239 -7.92 -17.07 0.24
C LYS A 239 -8.28 -15.85 1.11
N ASP A 240 -7.37 -14.90 1.24
CA ASP A 240 -7.59 -13.70 2.06
C ASP A 240 -8.71 -12.81 1.50
N LEU A 241 -8.78 -12.66 0.16
CA LEU A 241 -9.85 -11.92 -0.50
C LEU A 241 -11.22 -12.60 -0.32
N LEU A 242 -11.27 -13.93 -0.38
CA LEU A 242 -12.51 -14.70 -0.14
C LEU A 242 -12.97 -14.56 1.32
N LEU A 243 -12.07 -14.63 2.30
CA LEU A 243 -12.39 -14.35 3.70
C LEU A 243 -12.92 -12.92 3.89
N ALA A 244 -12.32 -11.94 3.21
CA ALA A 244 -12.80 -10.55 3.23
C ALA A 244 -14.21 -10.44 2.63
N GLN A 245 -14.52 -11.15 1.53
CA GLN A 245 -15.87 -11.18 0.94
C GLN A 245 -16.90 -11.79 1.89
N GLU A 246 -16.53 -12.86 2.59
CA GLU A 246 -17.42 -13.46 3.60
C GLU A 246 -17.79 -12.46 4.69
N ILE A 247 -16.82 -11.70 5.20
CA ILE A 247 -17.04 -10.65 6.20
C ILE A 247 -17.92 -9.54 5.66
N THR A 248 -17.62 -9.03 4.47
CA THR A 248 -18.39 -7.91 3.88
C THR A 248 -19.82 -8.34 3.55
N GLY A 249 -20.04 -9.61 3.20
CA GLY A 249 -21.36 -10.20 3.04
C GLY A 249 -22.16 -10.20 4.35
N LYS A 250 -21.55 -10.59 5.48
CA LYS A 250 -22.16 -10.54 6.81
C LYS A 250 -22.49 -9.10 7.25
N PHE A 251 -21.65 -8.14 6.88
CA PHE A 251 -21.89 -6.71 7.17
C PHE A 251 -22.87 -6.05 6.20
N GLN A 252 -23.33 -6.75 5.16
CA GLN A 252 -24.11 -6.19 4.06
C GLN A 252 -23.42 -4.96 3.42
N LEU A 253 -22.08 -4.95 3.39
CA LEU A 253 -21.26 -3.88 2.85
C LEU A 253 -20.91 -4.15 1.38
N PRO A 254 -21.39 -3.33 0.43
CA PRO A 254 -21.01 -3.46 -0.97
C PRO A 254 -19.51 -3.18 -1.17
N THR A 255 -18.78 -4.13 -1.77
CA THR A 255 -17.34 -4.03 -2.01
C THR A 255 -16.98 -4.40 -3.47
N PRO A 256 -17.39 -3.57 -4.47
CA PRO A 256 -17.24 -3.91 -5.88
C PRO A 256 -15.77 -4.09 -6.30
N MET A 257 -14.84 -3.32 -5.73
CA MET A 257 -13.41 -3.46 -6.06
C MET A 257 -12.82 -4.76 -5.51
N LEU A 258 -13.22 -5.17 -4.30
CA LEU A 258 -12.84 -6.47 -3.73
C LEU A 258 -13.36 -7.61 -4.62
N GLN A 259 -14.61 -7.52 -5.10
CA GLN A 259 -15.17 -8.52 -6.00
C GLN A 259 -14.38 -8.63 -7.31
N SER A 260 -14.04 -7.49 -7.92
CA SER A 260 -13.26 -7.44 -9.16
C SER A 260 -11.87 -8.04 -8.98
N ALA A 261 -11.18 -7.66 -7.92
CA ALA A 261 -9.87 -8.22 -7.58
C ALA A 261 -9.96 -9.74 -7.34
N THR A 262 -10.94 -10.20 -6.56
CA THR A 262 -11.14 -11.64 -6.30
C THR A 262 -11.34 -12.42 -7.60
N ASN A 263 -12.18 -11.94 -8.50
CA ASN A 263 -12.41 -12.58 -9.80
C ASN A 263 -11.11 -12.71 -10.61
N LEU A 264 -10.28 -11.65 -10.63
CA LEU A 264 -8.99 -11.68 -11.32
C LEU A 264 -8.05 -12.75 -10.73
N PHE A 265 -7.95 -12.83 -9.41
CA PHE A 265 -7.15 -13.85 -8.74
C PHE A 265 -7.70 -15.27 -8.97
N GLN A 266 -9.04 -15.46 -9.02
CA GLN A 266 -9.67 -16.74 -9.37
C GLN A 266 -9.30 -17.16 -10.79
N ILE A 267 -9.28 -16.25 -11.76
CA ILE A 267 -8.82 -16.52 -13.12
C ILE A 267 -7.34 -16.97 -13.08
N GLY A 268 -6.49 -16.29 -12.29
CA GLY A 268 -5.09 -16.72 -12.11
C GLY A 268 -4.97 -18.15 -11.57
N ILE A 269 -5.80 -18.54 -10.60
CA ILE A 269 -5.84 -19.94 -10.10
C ILE A 269 -6.25 -20.91 -11.21
N SER A 270 -7.29 -20.60 -11.99
CA SER A 270 -7.75 -21.47 -13.09
C SER A 270 -6.68 -21.69 -14.16
N LYS A 271 -5.73 -20.79 -14.26
CA LYS A 271 -4.55 -20.88 -15.17
C LYS A 271 -3.32 -21.55 -14.53
N GLY A 272 -3.46 -22.11 -13.33
CA GLY A 272 -2.37 -22.82 -12.66
C GLY A 272 -1.33 -21.93 -11.96
N LEU A 273 -1.59 -20.63 -11.79
CA LEU A 273 -0.63 -19.66 -11.20
C LEU A 273 -0.63 -19.68 -9.67
N GLY A 274 -1.37 -20.59 -9.03
CA GLY A 274 -1.65 -20.55 -7.59
C GLY A 274 -0.42 -20.58 -6.68
N GLU A 275 0.61 -21.32 -7.05
CA GLU A 275 1.83 -21.49 -6.24
C GLU A 275 2.90 -20.41 -6.54
N GLU A 276 2.71 -19.62 -7.59
CA GLU A 276 3.57 -18.50 -7.91
C GLU A 276 3.28 -17.29 -6.98
N ASP A 277 4.19 -16.34 -6.96
CA ASP A 277 3.97 -15.04 -6.26
C ASP A 277 2.72 -14.35 -6.79
N LEU A 278 2.02 -13.62 -5.93
CA LEU A 278 0.78 -12.93 -6.30
C LEU A 278 0.97 -11.98 -7.48
N SER A 279 2.19 -11.50 -7.75
CA SER A 279 2.51 -10.69 -8.93
C SER A 279 2.31 -11.43 -10.27
N ALA A 280 2.25 -12.77 -10.24
CA ALA A 280 1.93 -13.57 -11.42
C ALA A 280 0.53 -13.29 -12.01
N VAL A 281 -0.33 -12.57 -11.28
CA VAL A 281 -1.64 -12.12 -11.80
C VAL A 281 -1.51 -11.30 -13.09
N ILE A 282 -0.35 -10.66 -13.34
CA ILE A 282 -0.07 -9.95 -14.60
C ILE A 282 -0.19 -10.88 -15.82
N LYS A 283 0.20 -12.16 -15.68
CA LYS A 283 0.15 -13.15 -16.77
C LYS A 283 -1.26 -13.34 -17.33
N VAL A 284 -2.29 -13.07 -16.53
CA VAL A 284 -3.69 -13.11 -17.00
C VAL A 284 -3.93 -12.02 -18.05
N TYR A 285 -3.47 -10.82 -17.81
CA TYR A 285 -3.57 -9.70 -18.76
C TYR A 285 -2.67 -9.92 -19.98
N GLU A 286 -1.46 -10.44 -19.78
CA GLU A 286 -0.51 -10.74 -20.85
C GLU A 286 -1.10 -11.71 -21.87
N GLU A 287 -1.78 -12.76 -21.40
CA GLU A 287 -2.48 -13.69 -22.28
C GLU A 287 -3.61 -13.02 -23.07
N TRP A 288 -4.43 -12.17 -22.39
CA TRP A 288 -5.52 -11.46 -23.08
C TRP A 288 -5.04 -10.45 -24.10
N MET A 289 -3.91 -9.78 -23.87
CA MET A 289 -3.35 -8.83 -24.81
C MET A 289 -2.37 -9.43 -25.82
N GLY A 290 -1.97 -10.70 -25.63
CA GLY A 290 -1.01 -11.39 -26.49
C GLY A 290 0.40 -10.82 -26.46
N GLN A 291 0.80 -10.20 -25.32
CA GLN A 291 2.08 -9.52 -25.18
C GLN A 291 2.55 -9.57 -23.70
N GLU A 292 3.84 -9.87 -23.49
CA GLU A 292 4.42 -9.86 -22.14
C GLU A 292 4.84 -8.46 -21.67
N VAL A 293 4.77 -8.25 -20.36
CA VAL A 293 5.26 -7.04 -19.69
C VAL A 293 6.68 -7.34 -19.17
N VAL A 294 7.68 -6.88 -19.91
CA VAL A 294 9.09 -7.21 -19.64
C VAL A 294 9.96 -5.96 -19.66
N LYS A 295 11.15 -6.06 -19.09
CA LYS A 295 12.22 -5.07 -19.33
C LYS A 295 12.60 -5.07 -20.82
N PRO A 296 13.02 -3.93 -21.38
CA PRO A 296 13.53 -3.89 -22.75
C PRO A 296 14.74 -4.80 -22.90
N SER A 297 14.86 -5.45 -24.03
CA SER A 297 16.02 -6.26 -24.40
C SER A 297 17.28 -5.44 -24.70
N ALA A 298 17.17 -4.12 -24.82
CA ALA A 298 18.27 -3.17 -24.85
C ALA A 298 18.01 -2.10 -23.78
N PRO A 299 19.05 -1.54 -23.13
CA PRO A 299 18.85 -0.38 -22.29
C PRO A 299 18.16 0.69 -23.16
N VAL A 300 16.98 1.14 -22.74
CA VAL A 300 16.47 2.43 -23.24
C VAL A 300 17.54 3.41 -22.79
N VAL A 301 18.39 3.80 -23.74
CA VAL A 301 19.22 4.97 -23.58
C VAL A 301 18.18 6.09 -23.51
N MET A 302 17.75 6.40 -22.29
CA MET A 302 17.20 7.73 -22.06
C MET A 302 18.37 8.64 -22.45
N GLU A 303 18.31 9.17 -23.68
CA GLU A 303 19.13 10.33 -23.95
C GLU A 303 18.81 11.29 -22.81
N PRO A 304 19.80 11.62 -21.95
CA PRO A 304 19.57 12.64 -20.94
C PRO A 304 18.98 13.79 -21.76
N LEU A 305 17.78 14.22 -21.39
CA LEU A 305 17.17 15.41 -21.98
C LEU A 305 18.34 16.35 -22.17
N LYS A 306 18.85 16.45 -23.43
CA LYS A 306 20.05 17.26 -23.73
C LYS A 306 19.78 18.53 -23.00
N ALA A 307 20.63 18.84 -22.00
CA ALA A 307 20.49 20.08 -21.28
C ALA A 307 20.35 21.12 -22.38
N ALA A 308 19.11 21.58 -22.60
CA ALA A 308 18.82 22.44 -23.72
C ALA A 308 19.81 23.57 -23.55
N SER A 309 20.65 23.79 -24.55
CA SER A 309 21.50 24.99 -24.61
C SER A 309 20.59 26.13 -24.19
N PRO A 310 21.03 27.08 -23.37
CA PRO A 310 20.15 28.11 -22.85
C PRO A 310 19.51 28.83 -24.05
N LEU A 311 18.36 28.31 -24.47
CA LEU A 311 17.52 28.95 -25.47
C LEU A 311 17.17 30.32 -24.92
N SER A 312 17.27 31.35 -25.75
CA SER A 312 16.83 32.69 -25.41
C SER A 312 15.38 32.60 -24.89
N GLY A 313 14.98 33.44 -23.95
CA GLY A 313 13.68 33.32 -23.26
C GLY A 313 12.44 33.23 -24.20
N ARG A 314 12.60 33.54 -25.49
CA ARG A 314 11.57 33.41 -26.55
C ARG A 314 11.42 32.00 -27.09
N GLU A 315 12.50 31.21 -27.20
CA GLU A 315 12.47 29.87 -27.80
C GLU A 315 11.99 28.74 -26.85
N ARG A 316 11.88 29.03 -25.53
CA ARG A 316 11.37 28.07 -24.51
C ARG A 316 9.85 27.98 -24.43
N ARG A 317 9.11 28.88 -25.12
CA ARG A 317 7.66 28.97 -24.99
C ARG A 317 6.98 28.25 -26.13
N LYS A 318 6.24 27.17 -25.83
CA LYS A 318 5.48 26.40 -26.83
C LYS A 318 4.17 27.07 -27.25
N ASN A 319 3.60 27.99 -26.42
CA ASN A 319 2.29 28.60 -26.64
C ASN A 319 2.40 30.13 -26.66
N THR A 320 1.62 30.75 -27.52
CA THR A 320 1.49 32.23 -27.58
C THR A 320 0.93 32.74 -26.25
N ARG A 321 1.50 33.83 -25.74
CA ARG A 321 1.02 34.52 -24.56
C ARG A 321 0.44 35.89 -24.93
N VAL A 322 -0.70 36.17 -24.35
CA VAL A 322 -1.34 37.50 -24.46
C VAL A 322 -1.00 38.30 -23.24
N GLN A 323 -0.52 39.53 -23.43
CA GLN A 323 -0.34 40.47 -22.33
C GLN A 323 -1.68 41.09 -21.98
N LEU A 324 -2.02 41.01 -20.72
CA LEU A 324 -3.29 41.48 -20.17
C LEU A 324 -3.00 42.31 -18.90
N ASP A 325 -3.86 43.26 -18.62
CA ASP A 325 -3.81 44.05 -17.36
C ASP A 325 -5.20 43.97 -16.73
N ILE A 326 -5.50 42.84 -16.11
CA ILE A 326 -6.84 42.53 -15.58
C ILE A 326 -6.76 42.31 -14.09
N ASN A 327 -7.58 43.04 -13.34
CA ASN A 327 -7.73 42.86 -11.89
C ASN A 327 -8.42 41.54 -11.61
N LEU A 328 -7.82 40.74 -10.72
CA LEU A 328 -8.27 39.42 -10.30
C LEU A 328 -8.53 39.38 -8.80
N LYS A 329 -9.42 38.48 -8.39
CA LYS A 329 -9.49 38.00 -7.02
C LYS A 329 -8.79 36.61 -6.96
N LEU A 330 -7.92 36.45 -5.99
CA LEU A 330 -7.18 35.21 -5.77
C LEU A 330 -7.62 34.62 -4.43
N SER A 331 -8.01 33.35 -4.42
CA SER A 331 -8.24 32.61 -3.17
C SER A 331 -7.05 31.71 -2.92
N ILE A 332 -6.42 31.90 -1.79
CA ILE A 332 -5.33 31.06 -1.28
C ILE A 332 -5.83 30.26 -0.08
N TYR A 333 -5.48 28.98 -0.05
CA TYR A 333 -5.88 28.08 1.03
C TYR A 333 -4.62 27.66 1.78
N GLN A 334 -4.57 27.91 3.08
CA GLN A 334 -3.49 27.47 3.96
C GLN A 334 -4.03 26.50 5.01
N TRP A 335 -3.21 25.51 5.33
CA TRP A 335 -3.48 24.59 6.42
C TRP A 335 -3.09 25.25 7.74
N GLU A 336 -4.02 25.40 8.66
CA GLU A 336 -3.76 25.93 10.00
C GLU A 336 -3.38 24.79 10.97
N GLN A 337 -2.59 25.11 11.98
CA GLN A 337 -2.06 24.14 12.95
C GLN A 337 -3.14 23.38 13.75
N GLU A 338 -4.37 23.87 13.76
CA GLU A 338 -5.52 23.23 14.44
C GLU A 338 -6.36 22.34 13.53
N GLY A 339 -5.89 22.01 12.32
CA GLY A 339 -6.58 21.09 11.40
C GLY A 339 -7.77 21.70 10.65
N SER A 340 -7.88 23.02 10.60
CA SER A 340 -8.85 23.75 9.80
C SER A 340 -8.22 24.31 8.51
N PHE A 341 -9.04 24.42 7.45
CA PHE A 341 -8.67 25.08 6.21
C PHE A 341 -9.18 26.52 6.24
N SER A 342 -8.29 27.50 6.27
CA SER A 342 -8.69 28.91 6.07
C SER A 342 -8.43 29.34 4.63
N GLY A 343 -9.44 29.96 4.01
CA GLY A 343 -9.32 30.57 2.69
C GLY A 343 -9.18 32.08 2.83
N GLN A 344 -8.09 32.64 2.31
CA GLN A 344 -7.91 34.09 2.24
C GLN A 344 -8.12 34.56 0.80
N ASN A 345 -8.94 35.61 0.62
CA ASN A 345 -9.09 36.29 -0.67
C ASN A 345 -8.16 37.51 -0.71
N ILE A 346 -7.34 37.58 -1.75
CA ILE A 346 -6.40 38.67 -1.99
C ILE A 346 -6.61 39.28 -3.38
N ASP A 347 -6.20 40.52 -3.55
CA ASP A 347 -6.21 41.17 -4.85
C ASP A 347 -4.93 40.83 -5.63
N GLY A 348 -5.07 40.67 -6.94
CA GLY A 348 -3.98 40.42 -7.85
C GLY A 348 -4.28 41.03 -9.24
N THR A 349 -3.26 41.11 -10.07
CA THR A 349 -3.38 41.56 -11.46
C THR A 349 -2.82 40.47 -12.36
N LEU A 350 -3.57 40.09 -13.41
CA LEU A 350 -3.13 39.20 -14.45
C LEU A 350 -2.20 39.93 -15.40
N PHE A 351 -0.97 39.50 -15.53
CA PHE A 351 0.04 40.12 -16.40
C PHE A 351 0.10 39.44 -17.78
N ASP A 352 0.11 38.13 -17.84
CA ASP A 352 0.01 37.38 -19.10
C ASP A 352 -0.74 36.06 -18.91
N LEU A 353 -1.30 35.55 -20.00
CA LEU A 353 -2.09 34.32 -20.04
C LEU A 353 -1.75 33.50 -21.28
N SER A 354 -1.71 32.17 -21.10
CA SER A 354 -1.62 31.17 -22.17
C SER A 354 -2.41 29.91 -21.78
N GLU A 355 -2.59 28.98 -22.69
CA GLU A 355 -3.29 27.71 -22.43
C GLU A 355 -2.70 26.87 -21.29
N SER A 356 -1.39 26.98 -21.06
CA SER A 356 -0.67 26.17 -20.07
C SER A 356 -0.24 26.91 -18.80
N GLY A 357 -0.39 28.24 -18.78
CA GLY A 357 0.04 29.02 -17.61
C GLY A 357 -0.25 30.51 -17.75
N LEU A 358 -0.12 31.18 -16.61
CA LEU A 358 -0.34 32.62 -16.51
C LEU A 358 0.68 33.27 -15.57
N GLN A 359 0.80 34.59 -15.64
CA GLN A 359 1.53 35.39 -14.65
C GLN A 359 0.57 36.33 -13.92
N ILE A 360 0.67 36.31 -12.60
CA ILE A 360 -0.09 37.24 -11.73
C ILE A 360 0.86 38.05 -10.88
N THR A 361 0.44 39.27 -10.54
CA THR A 361 1.15 40.11 -9.62
C THR A 361 0.27 40.38 -8.39
N THR A 362 0.81 40.30 -7.19
CA THR A 362 0.15 40.62 -5.95
C THR A 362 1.15 41.16 -4.91
N ASN A 363 0.67 41.83 -3.89
CA ASN A 363 1.49 42.33 -2.77
C ASN A 363 1.65 41.30 -1.63
N VAL A 364 1.03 40.11 -1.76
CA VAL A 364 1.08 39.05 -0.76
C VAL A 364 2.14 38.01 -1.17
N LEU A 365 2.98 37.62 -0.23
CA LEU A 365 4.00 36.60 -0.47
C LEU A 365 3.35 35.20 -0.47
N LEU A 366 3.43 34.52 -1.61
CA LEU A 366 3.01 33.11 -1.78
C LEU A 366 4.24 32.21 -1.80
N ALA A 367 4.13 31.01 -1.25
CA ALA A 367 5.21 30.03 -1.29
C ALA A 367 5.28 29.31 -2.66
N PRO A 368 6.46 28.81 -3.07
CA PRO A 368 6.57 27.90 -4.19
C PRO A 368 5.65 26.68 -3.99
N ASP A 369 5.13 26.16 -5.10
CA ASP A 369 4.21 25.01 -5.15
C ASP A 369 2.82 25.22 -4.52
N MET A 370 2.51 26.39 -3.99
CA MET A 370 1.15 26.73 -3.55
C MET A 370 0.14 26.66 -4.70
N PHE A 371 -1.07 26.21 -4.38
CA PHE A 371 -2.22 26.29 -5.28
C PHE A 371 -3.00 27.56 -5.00
N VAL A 372 -3.34 28.29 -6.07
CA VAL A 372 -4.10 29.54 -6.03
C VAL A 372 -5.31 29.38 -6.93
N VAL A 373 -6.50 29.67 -6.41
CA VAL A 373 -7.72 29.74 -7.22
C VAL A 373 -7.87 31.17 -7.73
N ILE A 374 -7.94 31.30 -9.04
CA ILE A 374 -7.94 32.56 -9.76
C ILE A 374 -9.37 32.84 -10.23
N HIS A 375 -9.96 33.93 -9.75
CA HIS A 375 -11.30 34.36 -10.10
C HIS A 375 -11.20 35.54 -11.08
N PHE A 376 -11.61 35.27 -12.31
CA PHE A 376 -11.69 36.28 -13.35
C PHE A 376 -12.91 37.19 -13.14
N PRO A 377 -12.90 38.44 -13.65
CA PRO A 377 -14.09 39.28 -13.71
C PRO A 377 -15.26 38.58 -14.40
N LYS A 378 -16.48 38.90 -14.00
CA LYS A 378 -17.68 38.26 -14.59
C LYS A 378 -17.76 38.42 -16.11
N GLU A 379 -17.29 39.57 -16.63
CA GLU A 379 -17.24 39.93 -18.03
C GLU A 379 -16.34 38.97 -18.87
N ALA A 380 -15.35 38.35 -18.24
CA ALA A 380 -14.49 37.39 -18.89
C ALA A 380 -15.20 36.05 -19.23
N GLY A 381 -16.34 35.78 -18.60
CA GLY A 381 -17.10 34.52 -18.84
C GLY A 381 -16.36 33.25 -18.47
N LEU A 382 -15.20 33.36 -17.80
CA LEU A 382 -14.36 32.25 -17.35
C LEU A 382 -14.75 31.80 -15.93
N PRO A 383 -14.84 30.49 -15.68
CA PRO A 383 -14.98 29.96 -14.34
C PRO A 383 -13.67 30.16 -13.57
N PRO A 384 -13.69 30.03 -12.21
CA PRO A 384 -12.47 30.01 -11.43
C PRO A 384 -11.50 28.91 -11.90
N ILE A 385 -10.21 29.26 -12.02
CA ILE A 385 -9.16 28.38 -12.51
C ILE A 385 -8.09 28.18 -11.43
N THR A 386 -7.65 26.96 -11.22
CA THR A 386 -6.57 26.68 -10.27
C THR A 386 -5.22 26.69 -10.97
N GLY A 387 -4.28 27.47 -10.41
CA GLY A 387 -2.89 27.50 -10.84
C GLY A 387 -1.95 27.11 -9.70
N ARG A 388 -0.85 26.41 -10.04
CA ARG A 388 0.24 26.10 -9.11
C ARG A 388 1.39 27.09 -9.31
N VAL A 389 1.84 27.74 -8.25
CA VAL A 389 2.98 28.66 -8.27
C VAL A 389 4.27 27.89 -8.58
N ILE A 390 4.90 28.18 -9.73
CA ILE A 390 6.13 27.52 -10.18
C ILE A 390 7.33 28.48 -10.25
N ARG A 391 7.09 29.77 -10.19
CA ARG A 391 8.14 30.78 -10.24
C ARG A 391 7.71 32.04 -9.48
N ILE A 392 8.65 32.64 -8.76
CA ILE A 392 8.47 33.86 -8.01
C ILE A 392 9.54 34.87 -8.44
N VAL A 393 9.14 36.06 -8.74
CA VAL A 393 10.04 37.19 -9.03
C VAL A 393 9.62 38.40 -8.15
N THR A 394 10.54 38.92 -7.37
CA THR A 394 10.27 40.08 -6.52
C THR A 394 10.46 41.38 -7.32
N GLU A 395 9.45 42.24 -7.34
CA GLU A 395 9.45 43.52 -8.04
C GLU A 395 9.14 44.65 -7.05
N GLY A 396 10.15 45.19 -6.36
CA GLY A 396 9.99 46.20 -5.35
C GLY A 396 9.16 45.72 -4.15
N ARG A 397 7.92 46.21 -4.00
CA ARG A 397 6.98 45.83 -2.94
C ARG A 397 5.92 44.81 -3.39
N SER A 398 5.97 44.39 -4.64
CA SER A 398 5.06 43.40 -5.20
C SER A 398 5.81 42.12 -5.64
N PHE A 399 5.08 41.04 -5.83
CA PHE A 399 5.60 39.76 -6.24
C PHE A 399 4.91 39.34 -7.53
N ARG A 400 5.71 38.94 -8.53
CA ARG A 400 5.19 38.35 -9.77
C ARG A 400 5.34 36.85 -9.72
N TYR A 401 4.24 36.12 -9.92
CA TYR A 401 4.14 34.69 -9.86
C TYR A 401 3.89 34.11 -11.26
N GLY A 402 4.74 33.17 -11.68
CA GLY A 402 4.41 32.30 -12.78
C GLY A 402 3.61 31.10 -12.24
N CYS A 403 2.38 30.95 -12.70
CA CYS A 403 1.50 29.86 -12.32
C CYS A 403 1.29 28.90 -13.50
N MET A 404 1.43 27.61 -13.23
CA MET A 404 1.11 26.57 -14.18
C MET A 404 -0.34 26.15 -14.02
N LEU A 405 -1.09 26.11 -15.14
CA LEU A 405 -2.44 25.60 -15.18
C LEU A 405 -2.39 24.10 -15.47
N SER A 406 -2.96 23.29 -14.59
CA SER A 406 -2.99 21.82 -14.75
C SER A 406 -4.38 21.30 -14.37
N GLY A 407 -4.80 20.21 -15.04
CA GLY A 407 -6.06 19.54 -14.72
C GLY A 407 -7.32 20.34 -15.08
N LEU A 408 -7.26 21.26 -16.04
CA LEU A 408 -8.43 22.00 -16.48
C LEU A 408 -9.45 21.04 -17.14
N PRO A 409 -10.72 21.06 -16.69
CA PRO A 409 -11.78 20.35 -17.40
C PRO A 409 -11.87 20.78 -18.86
N PRO A 410 -12.24 19.89 -19.80
CA PRO A 410 -12.27 20.22 -21.23
C PRO A 410 -13.06 21.48 -21.58
N TYR A 411 -14.22 21.69 -20.95
CA TYR A 411 -15.04 22.88 -21.18
C TYR A 411 -14.39 24.18 -20.71
N VAL A 412 -13.59 24.12 -19.64
CA VAL A 412 -12.84 25.29 -19.12
C VAL A 412 -11.70 25.62 -20.06
N ARG A 413 -11.04 24.60 -20.60
CA ARG A 413 -9.95 24.77 -21.57
C ARG A 413 -10.46 25.46 -22.85
N ILE A 414 -11.57 24.96 -23.41
CA ILE A 414 -12.19 25.57 -24.62
C ILE A 414 -12.52 27.04 -24.37
N LYS A 415 -13.12 27.38 -23.22
CA LYS A 415 -13.43 28.78 -22.89
C LYS A 415 -12.18 29.63 -22.74
N LEU A 416 -11.12 29.08 -22.16
CA LEU A 416 -9.85 29.77 -21.97
C LEU A 416 -9.17 30.02 -23.33
N GLU A 417 -9.15 29.04 -24.21
CA GLU A 417 -8.64 29.14 -25.57
C GLU A 417 -9.38 30.25 -26.32
N GLN A 418 -10.70 30.23 -26.28
CA GLN A 418 -11.54 31.26 -26.93
C GLN A 418 -11.30 32.65 -26.38
N TYR A 419 -11.17 32.77 -25.05
CA TYR A 419 -10.85 34.02 -24.39
C TYR A 419 -9.49 34.57 -24.83
N ILE A 420 -8.48 33.70 -25.01
CA ILE A 420 -7.14 34.08 -25.48
C ILE A 420 -7.23 34.54 -26.97
N GLU A 421 -7.94 33.81 -27.82
CA GLU A 421 -8.12 34.14 -29.25
C GLU A 421 -8.81 35.50 -29.44
N ASP A 422 -9.89 35.77 -28.69
CA ASP A 422 -10.61 37.04 -28.74
C ASP A 422 -9.71 38.23 -28.37
N HIS A 423 -8.77 38.05 -27.44
CA HIS A 423 -7.84 39.09 -27.01
C HIS A 423 -6.65 39.26 -27.98
N ILE A 424 -6.25 38.18 -28.67
CA ILE A 424 -5.27 38.26 -29.77
C ILE A 424 -5.86 39.05 -30.94
N ALA A 425 -7.12 38.76 -31.32
CA ALA A 425 -7.81 39.44 -32.41
C ALA A 425 -8.07 40.92 -32.14
N SER A 426 -8.20 41.33 -30.87
CA SER A 426 -8.42 42.72 -30.47
C SER A 426 -7.12 43.52 -30.36
N ALA A 427 -5.96 42.87 -30.38
CA ALA A 427 -4.64 43.50 -30.23
C ALA A 427 -3.91 43.71 -31.56
N VAL A 428 -4.51 43.28 -32.68
CA VAL A 428 -4.10 43.51 -34.07
C VAL A 428 -5.00 44.55 -34.70
#